data_578ca62417d367a76dc8d8789f80de5b
#
_entry.id   578ca62417d367a76dc8d8789f80de5b
#
_cell.length_a   1.000
_cell.length_b   1.000
_cell.length_c   1.000
_cell.angle_alpha   90.00
_cell.angle_beta   90.00
_cell.angle_gamma   90.00
#
_symmetry.space_group_name_H-M   'P 1'
#
loop_
_entity.id
_entity.type
_entity.pdbx_description
1 polymer ?
#
loop_
_entity_poly.entity_id
_entity_poly.type
_entity_poly.pdbx_seq_one_letter_code
_entity_poly.pdbx_strand_id
1 'polypeptide(L)'
;MASPYLKPEFESLEQFKKDCDALNKYYELDIARFTGGECTLHPEIVEFLKYPKEIGLAKMNCIITNGINLLSQPEEFWKNLDAINLSIYRDTNINYDKIIKKIEGYQKIYPKLQLRVLTDMEVVKTLVGYQRDIVAKGSEVNIVNGHFKVMHHKDTLNTEEEALDIWKKCWLKDSAIAIYGGHFYRCPMTYVKAKLYEQSGIEPPFDFSKDAIPLHQENTGELIKNMMESETNIQACRVCLGFNTGVDVPHRQMRPNEIKIEEIIYDHG
;
A
#
# COMPACT_ATOMS: atom_id res chain seq x y z
N MET A 1 8.92 2.25 -5.22
CA MET A 1 7.61 2.93 -5.14
C MET A 1 7.75 4.39 -5.54
N ALA A 2 6.77 4.96 -6.23
CA ALA A 2 6.83 6.33 -6.76
C ALA A 2 6.51 7.44 -5.72
N SER A 3 6.07 7.08 -4.50
CA SER A 3 5.62 8.05 -3.50
C SER A 3 6.58 9.21 -3.18
N PRO A 4 7.92 9.07 -3.22
CA PRO A 4 8.82 10.21 -3.01
C PRO A 4 8.75 11.27 -4.10
N TYR A 5 8.20 10.94 -5.27
CA TYR A 5 8.11 11.82 -6.44
C TYR A 5 6.74 12.45 -6.62
N LEU A 6 5.75 11.88 -5.95
CA LEU A 6 4.39 12.40 -5.99
C LEU A 6 4.26 13.61 -5.06
N LYS A 7 3.57 14.63 -5.52
CA LYS A 7 3.18 15.75 -4.66
C LYS A 7 2.28 15.22 -3.54
N PRO A 8 2.46 15.71 -2.30
CA PRO A 8 1.58 15.35 -1.20
C PRO A 8 0.12 15.66 -1.53
N GLU A 9 -0.73 14.65 -1.42
CA GLU A 9 -2.17 14.75 -1.63
C GLU A 9 -2.85 13.88 -0.56
N PHE A 10 -3.91 14.42 0.04
CA PHE A 10 -4.76 13.68 0.96
C PHE A 10 -6.14 13.47 0.32
N GLU A 11 -6.62 12.24 0.37
CA GLU A 11 -7.99 11.95 -0.02
C GLU A 11 -8.95 12.59 0.98
N SER A 12 -10.05 13.17 0.50
CA SER A 12 -11.04 13.73 1.42
C SER A 12 -11.81 12.63 2.13
N LEU A 13 -12.10 12.83 3.42
CA LEU A 13 -12.90 11.89 4.20
C LEU A 13 -14.30 11.68 3.60
N GLU A 14 -14.89 12.74 3.02
CA GLU A 14 -16.19 12.66 2.36
C GLU A 14 -16.16 11.72 1.15
N GLN A 15 -15.14 11.86 0.27
CA GLN A 15 -14.99 10.99 -0.89
C GLN A 15 -14.73 9.55 -0.46
N PHE A 16 -13.81 9.34 0.49
CA PHE A 16 -13.52 8.02 1.03
C PHE A 16 -14.77 7.32 1.59
N LYS A 17 -15.59 8.02 2.36
CA LYS A 17 -16.86 7.47 2.89
C LYS A 17 -17.81 7.06 1.77
N LYS A 18 -17.99 7.92 0.77
CA LYS A 18 -18.82 7.59 -0.40
C LYS A 18 -18.29 6.35 -1.13
N ASP A 19 -16.98 6.23 -1.30
CA ASP A 19 -16.36 5.10 -1.97
C ASP A 19 -16.53 3.80 -1.16
N CYS A 20 -16.38 3.87 0.16
CA CYS A 20 -16.65 2.74 1.06
C CYS A 20 -18.11 2.29 0.99
N ASP A 21 -19.08 3.23 1.02
CA ASP A 21 -20.50 2.92 0.90
C ASP A 21 -20.85 2.27 -0.44
N ALA A 22 -20.23 2.75 -1.52
CA ALA A 22 -20.42 2.17 -2.84
C ALA A 22 -19.85 0.75 -2.91
N LEU A 23 -18.63 0.54 -2.40
CA LEU A 23 -17.97 -0.76 -2.40
C LEU A 23 -18.69 -1.77 -1.50
N ASN A 24 -19.21 -1.34 -0.35
CA ASN A 24 -19.89 -2.18 0.63
C ASN A 24 -21.17 -2.86 0.09
N LYS A 25 -21.69 -2.38 -1.04
CA LYS A 25 -22.81 -3.04 -1.74
C LYS A 25 -22.41 -4.35 -2.41
N TYR A 26 -21.11 -4.54 -2.67
CA TYR A 26 -20.58 -5.64 -3.49
C TYR A 26 -19.53 -6.49 -2.78
N TYR A 27 -18.88 -5.94 -1.74
CA TYR A 27 -17.75 -6.56 -1.06
C TYR A 27 -17.88 -6.52 0.46
N GLU A 28 -17.39 -7.58 1.08
CA GLU A 28 -16.96 -7.63 2.47
C GLU A 28 -15.46 -7.92 2.46
N LEU A 29 -14.68 -7.08 3.13
CA LEU A 29 -13.22 -7.18 3.15
C LEU A 29 -12.76 -7.87 4.43
N ASP A 30 -11.88 -8.86 4.31
CA ASP A 30 -11.20 -9.39 5.50
C ASP A 30 -10.30 -8.32 6.14
N ILE A 31 -9.61 -7.53 5.31
CA ILE A 31 -8.69 -6.50 5.79
C ILE A 31 -8.76 -5.25 4.91
N ALA A 32 -9.09 -4.10 5.51
CA ALA A 32 -8.82 -2.80 4.93
C ALA A 32 -7.38 -2.39 5.25
N ARG A 33 -6.57 -2.14 4.20
CA ARG A 33 -5.18 -1.71 4.35
C ARG A 33 -5.02 -0.26 3.96
N PHE A 34 -4.61 0.56 4.92
CA PHE A 34 -4.33 1.98 4.73
C PHE A 34 -2.85 2.14 4.43
N THR A 35 -2.55 2.65 3.25
CA THR A 35 -1.20 2.88 2.75
C THR A 35 -1.18 4.17 1.93
N GLY A 36 -0.02 4.54 1.43
CA GLY A 36 0.16 5.74 0.62
C GLY A 36 1.63 6.08 0.56
N GLY A 37 1.99 7.36 0.67
CA GLY A 37 3.33 7.77 1.07
C GLY A 37 3.57 7.38 2.53
N GLU A 38 2.87 8.06 3.43
CA GLU A 38 2.80 7.73 4.87
C GLU A 38 1.40 8.07 5.38
N CYS A 39 0.58 7.05 5.59
CA CYS A 39 -0.84 7.20 5.94
C CYS A 39 -1.05 7.87 7.32
N THR A 40 -0.10 7.73 8.24
CA THR A 40 -0.20 8.34 9.58
C THR A 40 -0.06 9.87 9.58
N LEU A 41 0.30 10.47 8.45
CA LEU A 41 0.33 11.92 8.26
C LEU A 41 -1.04 12.50 7.88
N HIS A 42 -2.01 11.65 7.51
CA HIS A 42 -3.35 12.10 7.19
C HIS A 42 -4.02 12.72 8.43
N PRO A 43 -4.52 13.95 8.38
CA PRO A 43 -5.08 14.62 9.56
C PRO A 43 -6.32 13.91 10.13
N GLU A 44 -7.08 13.21 9.29
CA GLU A 44 -8.31 12.51 9.65
C GLU A 44 -8.12 10.97 9.68
N ILE A 45 -6.89 10.46 9.83
CA ILE A 45 -6.60 9.02 9.77
C ILE A 45 -7.47 8.17 10.71
N VAL A 46 -7.84 8.71 11.86
CA VAL A 46 -8.71 8.02 12.83
C VAL A 46 -10.08 7.73 12.22
N GLU A 47 -10.66 8.69 11.50
CA GLU A 47 -11.97 8.53 10.87
C GLU A 47 -11.88 7.55 9.67
N PHE A 48 -10.78 7.56 8.94
CA PHE A 48 -10.51 6.56 7.90
C PHE A 48 -10.45 5.14 8.48
N LEU A 49 -9.86 4.96 9.67
CA LEU A 49 -9.80 3.66 10.34
C LEU A 49 -11.16 3.22 10.88
N LYS A 50 -12.00 4.14 11.38
CA LYS A 50 -13.29 3.81 11.96
C LYS A 50 -14.30 3.36 10.91
N TYR A 51 -14.42 4.14 9.84
CA TYR A 51 -15.57 4.06 8.94
C TYR A 51 -15.78 2.68 8.30
N PRO A 52 -14.79 1.99 7.74
CA PRO A 52 -15.00 0.67 7.13
C PRO A 52 -15.52 -0.38 8.11
N LYS A 53 -15.15 -0.30 9.39
CA LYS A 53 -15.68 -1.19 10.43
C LYS A 53 -17.09 -0.82 10.84
N GLU A 54 -17.39 0.46 10.97
CA GLU A 54 -18.72 0.97 11.36
C GLU A 54 -19.80 0.55 10.37
N ILE A 55 -19.49 0.57 9.07
CA ILE A 55 -20.44 0.15 8.03
C ILE A 55 -20.38 -1.36 7.70
N GLY A 56 -19.50 -2.11 8.35
CA GLY A 56 -19.34 -3.55 8.12
C GLY A 56 -18.61 -3.91 6.82
N LEU A 57 -17.95 -2.96 6.16
CA LEU A 57 -17.16 -3.22 4.95
C LEU A 57 -15.91 -4.04 5.25
N ALA A 58 -15.25 -3.83 6.39
CA ALA A 58 -14.02 -4.51 6.72
C ALA A 58 -14.05 -5.12 8.13
N LYS A 59 -13.54 -6.37 8.25
CA LYS A 59 -13.40 -7.06 9.54
C LYS A 59 -12.22 -6.54 10.34
N MET A 60 -11.13 -6.21 9.67
CA MET A 60 -9.87 -5.75 10.26
C MET A 60 -9.32 -4.52 9.55
N ASN A 61 -8.66 -3.67 10.33
CA ASN A 61 -7.89 -2.53 9.81
C ASN A 61 -6.39 -2.77 9.97
N CYS A 62 -5.64 -2.56 8.90
CA CYS A 62 -4.19 -2.63 8.88
C CYS A 62 -3.59 -1.35 8.32
N ILE A 63 -2.57 -0.81 8.96
CA ILE A 63 -1.76 0.27 8.37
C ILE A 63 -0.42 -0.25 7.88
N ILE A 64 0.10 0.39 6.83
CA ILE A 64 1.47 0.22 6.35
C ILE A 64 2.18 1.55 6.54
N THR A 65 3.16 1.59 7.43
CA THR A 65 3.78 2.84 7.89
C THR A 65 5.29 2.71 8.05
N ASN A 66 6.01 3.82 7.87
CA ASN A 66 7.43 3.95 8.25
C ASN A 66 7.59 4.36 9.73
N GLY A 67 6.51 4.63 10.43
CA GLY A 67 6.50 4.94 11.86
C GLY A 67 6.74 6.40 12.23
N ILE A 68 7.03 7.29 11.28
CA ILE A 68 7.45 8.67 11.57
C ILE A 68 6.49 9.42 12.48
N ASN A 69 5.19 9.14 12.38
CA ASN A 69 4.15 9.83 13.14
C ASN A 69 3.41 8.93 14.15
N LEU A 70 3.85 7.68 14.35
CA LEU A 70 3.16 6.74 15.25
C LEU A 70 3.18 7.18 16.72
N LEU A 71 4.27 7.82 17.15
CA LEU A 71 4.39 8.24 18.55
C LEU A 71 3.41 9.34 18.95
N SER A 72 2.95 10.16 18.00
CA SER A 72 2.01 11.26 18.21
C SER A 72 0.54 10.88 18.02
N GLN A 73 0.25 9.65 17.55
CA GLN A 73 -1.12 9.23 17.33
C GLN A 73 -1.92 9.14 18.63
N PRO A 74 -3.20 9.60 18.63
CA PRO A 74 -4.08 9.55 19.79
C PRO A 74 -4.50 8.11 20.11
N GLU A 75 -5.03 7.90 21.32
CA GLU A 75 -5.50 6.57 21.76
C GLU A 75 -6.56 5.98 20.83
N GLU A 76 -7.47 6.81 20.32
CA GLU A 76 -8.53 6.39 19.42
C GLU A 76 -8.01 5.79 18.09
N PHE A 77 -6.83 6.23 17.62
CA PHE A 77 -6.15 5.60 16.49
C PHE A 77 -5.80 4.13 16.79
N TRP A 78 -5.20 3.86 17.96
CA TRP A 78 -4.78 2.53 18.37
C TRP A 78 -5.95 1.58 18.61
N LYS A 79 -7.04 2.10 19.17
CA LYS A 79 -8.28 1.34 19.39
C LYS A 79 -8.91 0.82 18.10
N ASN A 80 -8.73 1.55 16.99
CA ASN A 80 -9.30 1.20 15.68
C ASN A 80 -8.38 0.37 14.80
N LEU A 81 -7.17 0.02 15.28
CA LEU A 81 -6.21 -0.84 14.58
C LEU A 81 -6.29 -2.29 15.02
N ASP A 82 -6.15 -3.19 14.04
CA ASP A 82 -5.97 -4.63 14.26
C ASP A 82 -4.58 -5.10 13.86
N ALA A 83 -3.93 -4.39 12.91
CA ALA A 83 -2.59 -4.75 12.48
C ALA A 83 -1.76 -3.53 12.05
N ILE A 84 -0.46 -3.64 12.26
CA ILE A 84 0.55 -2.67 11.84
C ILE A 84 1.62 -3.41 11.03
N ASN A 85 1.84 -2.98 9.79
CA ASN A 85 3.01 -3.34 9.01
C ASN A 85 4.02 -2.19 9.14
N LEU A 86 4.98 -2.32 10.04
CA LEU A 86 6.01 -1.33 10.31
C LEU A 86 7.22 -1.56 9.41
N SER A 87 7.48 -0.63 8.51
CA SER A 87 8.68 -0.63 7.67
C SER A 87 9.81 0.08 8.39
N ILE A 88 10.87 -0.66 8.72
CA ILE A 88 12.07 -0.12 9.36
C ILE A 88 13.14 0.12 8.30
N TYR A 89 13.59 1.35 8.19
CA TYR A 89 14.65 1.79 7.27
C TYR A 89 15.89 2.23 8.05
N ARG A 90 17.09 1.79 7.60
CA ARG A 90 18.36 2.07 8.31
C ARG A 90 18.71 3.56 8.37
N ASP A 91 18.43 4.28 7.30
CA ASP A 91 18.94 5.63 7.08
C ASP A 91 17.96 6.71 7.55
N THR A 92 17.22 6.45 8.63
CA THR A 92 16.26 7.39 9.18
C THR A 92 16.58 7.73 10.64
N ASN A 93 16.24 8.95 11.05
CA ASN A 93 16.34 9.38 12.45
C ASN A 93 15.13 8.92 13.29
N ILE A 94 14.36 7.94 12.81
CA ILE A 94 13.18 7.43 13.50
C ILE A 94 13.62 6.53 14.65
N ASN A 95 13.12 6.80 15.85
CA ASN A 95 13.42 5.98 17.02
C ASN A 95 12.46 4.77 17.05
N TYR A 96 12.84 3.71 16.36
CA TYR A 96 12.04 2.49 16.26
C TYR A 96 11.88 1.77 17.60
N ASP A 97 12.85 1.86 18.52
CA ASP A 97 12.74 1.26 19.86
C ASP A 97 11.58 1.87 20.66
N LYS A 98 11.43 3.21 20.59
CA LYS A 98 10.29 3.89 21.24
C LYS A 98 8.96 3.50 20.59
N ILE A 99 8.95 3.37 19.26
CA ILE A 99 7.75 2.97 18.51
C ILE A 99 7.33 1.56 18.91
N ILE A 100 8.25 0.60 18.89
CA ILE A 100 7.99 -0.80 19.26
C ILE A 100 7.48 -0.87 20.70
N LYS A 101 8.14 -0.19 21.65
CA LYS A 101 7.68 -0.13 23.04
C LYS A 101 6.27 0.45 23.19
N LYS A 102 5.94 1.47 22.40
CA LYS A 102 4.58 2.04 22.40
C LYS A 102 3.57 1.03 21.86
N ILE A 103 3.88 0.32 20.76
CA ILE A 103 3.01 -0.73 20.19
C ILE A 103 2.82 -1.84 21.21
N GLU A 104 3.88 -2.32 21.86
CA GLU A 104 3.81 -3.33 22.94
C GLU A 104 2.91 -2.88 24.11
N GLY A 105 2.96 -1.59 24.45
CA GLY A 105 2.06 -1.00 25.44
C GLY A 105 0.59 -1.15 25.03
N TYR A 106 0.28 -0.83 23.78
CA TYR A 106 -1.07 -0.96 23.24
C TYR A 106 -1.49 -2.41 23.01
N GLN A 107 -0.58 -3.33 22.69
CA GLN A 107 -0.89 -4.76 22.60
C GLN A 107 -1.35 -5.36 23.97
N LYS A 108 -0.91 -4.80 25.08
CA LYS A 108 -1.42 -5.18 26.40
C LYS A 108 -2.87 -4.73 26.62
N ILE A 109 -3.25 -3.59 26.05
CA ILE A 109 -4.62 -3.04 26.14
C ILE A 109 -5.52 -3.69 25.07
N TYR A 110 -4.99 -3.87 23.87
CA TYR A 110 -5.67 -4.44 22.70
C TYR A 110 -4.92 -5.73 22.26
N PRO A 111 -5.17 -6.89 22.89
CA PRO A 111 -4.39 -8.11 22.65
C PRO A 111 -4.45 -8.67 21.23
N LYS A 112 -5.43 -8.23 20.44
CA LYS A 112 -5.58 -8.62 19.02
C LYS A 112 -4.71 -7.80 18.07
N LEU A 113 -4.09 -6.71 18.55
CA LEU A 113 -3.25 -5.85 17.72
C LEU A 113 -1.98 -6.61 17.27
N GLN A 114 -1.86 -6.84 15.98
CA GLN A 114 -0.74 -7.56 15.38
C GLN A 114 0.36 -6.57 14.94
N LEU A 115 1.61 -6.95 15.09
CA LEU A 115 2.75 -6.23 14.58
C LEU A 115 3.54 -7.09 13.61
N ARG A 116 3.67 -6.61 12.37
CA ARG A 116 4.57 -7.15 11.36
C ARG A 116 5.67 -6.13 11.05
N VAL A 117 6.91 -6.52 11.21
CA VAL A 117 8.07 -5.68 10.91
C VAL A 117 8.65 -6.08 9.55
N LEU A 118 8.77 -5.09 8.66
CA LEU A 118 9.41 -5.21 7.35
C LEU A 118 10.77 -4.51 7.43
N THR A 119 11.85 -5.24 7.24
CA THR A 119 13.20 -4.68 7.35
C THR A 119 14.22 -5.53 6.58
N ASP A 120 15.46 -5.09 6.51
CA ASP A 120 16.56 -5.88 5.93
C ASP A 120 17.25 -6.81 6.95
N MET A 121 18.08 -7.71 6.45
CA MET A 121 18.72 -8.76 7.25
C MET A 121 19.66 -8.24 8.36
N GLU A 122 20.27 -7.07 8.19
CA GLU A 122 21.17 -6.55 9.22
C GLU A 122 20.39 -5.98 10.40
N VAL A 123 19.25 -5.34 10.11
CA VAL A 123 18.32 -4.90 11.15
C VAL A 123 17.66 -6.10 11.82
N VAL A 124 17.33 -7.16 11.06
CA VAL A 124 16.78 -8.41 11.63
C VAL A 124 17.71 -8.96 12.72
N LYS A 125 19.03 -8.94 12.51
CA LYS A 125 19.99 -9.41 13.51
C LYS A 125 19.93 -8.64 14.83
N THR A 126 19.66 -7.34 14.76
CA THR A 126 19.49 -6.50 15.97
C THR A 126 18.12 -6.69 16.61
N LEU A 127 17.08 -6.93 15.81
CA LEU A 127 15.72 -7.14 16.28
C LEU A 127 15.47 -8.55 16.86
N VAL A 128 16.35 -9.52 16.62
CA VAL A 128 16.22 -10.88 17.19
C VAL A 128 16.23 -10.88 18.72
N GLY A 129 16.93 -9.95 19.36
CA GLY A 129 16.85 -9.73 20.80
C GLY A 129 15.45 -9.30 21.25
N TYR A 130 14.85 -8.34 20.54
CA TYR A 130 13.49 -7.88 20.79
C TYR A 130 12.45 -8.98 20.55
N GLN A 131 12.59 -9.77 19.49
CA GLN A 131 11.67 -10.86 19.19
C GLN A 131 11.59 -11.88 20.31
N ARG A 132 12.72 -12.22 20.94
CA ARG A 132 12.74 -13.15 22.09
C ARG A 132 11.97 -12.60 23.29
N ASP A 133 12.13 -11.32 23.58
CA ASP A 133 11.44 -10.67 24.69
C ASP A 133 9.95 -10.49 24.44
N ILE A 134 9.56 -10.21 23.18
CA ILE A 134 8.17 -10.01 22.78
C ILE A 134 7.43 -11.35 22.76
N VAL A 135 8.02 -12.39 22.16
CA VAL A 135 7.45 -13.75 22.13
C VAL A 135 7.33 -14.30 23.55
N ALA A 136 8.31 -14.05 24.43
CA ALA A 136 8.25 -14.44 25.85
C ALA A 136 7.09 -13.74 26.60
N LYS A 137 6.61 -12.60 26.09
CA LYS A 137 5.47 -11.86 26.65
C LYS A 137 4.13 -12.19 25.98
N GLY A 138 4.10 -13.14 25.05
CA GLY A 138 2.87 -13.58 24.36
C GLY A 138 2.41 -12.68 23.21
N SER A 139 3.27 -11.81 22.71
CA SER A 139 2.98 -10.97 21.53
C SER A 139 3.57 -11.60 20.27
N GLU A 140 2.79 -11.76 19.23
CA GLU A 140 3.31 -12.20 17.92
C GLU A 140 3.98 -11.04 17.19
N VAL A 141 5.30 -11.12 17.01
CA VAL A 141 6.05 -10.23 16.13
C VAL A 141 6.58 -11.02 14.95
N ASN A 142 6.03 -10.76 13.78
CA ASN A 142 6.50 -11.33 12.54
C ASN A 142 7.54 -10.39 11.90
N ILE A 143 8.82 -10.77 11.96
CA ILE A 143 9.89 -10.06 11.27
C ILE A 143 10.05 -10.69 9.89
N VAL A 144 9.83 -9.88 8.86
CA VAL A 144 9.98 -10.29 7.47
C VAL A 144 11.20 -9.59 6.89
N ASN A 145 12.14 -10.38 6.37
CA ASN A 145 13.22 -9.83 5.57
C ASN A 145 12.63 -9.19 4.31
N GLY A 146 12.62 -7.86 4.28
CA GLY A 146 12.10 -7.09 3.17
C GLY A 146 13.19 -6.81 2.16
N HIS A 147 13.23 -7.55 1.07
CA HIS A 147 13.90 -7.06 -0.13
C HIS A 147 12.97 -6.08 -0.83
N PHE A 148 13.48 -4.89 -1.09
CA PHE A 148 12.77 -3.94 -1.92
C PHE A 148 12.98 -4.36 -3.37
N LYS A 149 11.89 -4.64 -4.09
CA LYS A 149 11.95 -4.89 -5.52
C LYS A 149 11.63 -3.61 -6.27
N VAL A 150 12.52 -3.18 -7.14
CA VAL A 150 12.20 -2.15 -8.13
C VAL A 150 11.30 -2.81 -9.17
N MET A 151 9.99 -2.76 -8.92
CA MET A 151 9.00 -3.52 -9.66
C MET A 151 8.34 -2.75 -10.79
N HIS A 152 8.65 -1.47 -10.93
CA HIS A 152 7.78 -0.60 -11.69
C HIS A 152 8.52 0.20 -12.76
N HIS A 153 9.77 -0.12 -13.02
CA HIS A 153 10.56 0.54 -14.05
C HIS A 153 11.02 -0.44 -15.09
N LYS A 154 10.86 -0.06 -16.31
CA LYS A 154 11.40 -0.75 -17.47
C LYS A 154 11.80 0.32 -18.49
N ASP A 155 12.96 0.19 -19.09
CA ASP A 155 13.45 1.10 -20.14
C ASP A 155 12.64 0.97 -21.44
N THR A 156 11.90 -0.13 -21.58
CA THR A 156 11.02 -0.40 -22.71
C THR A 156 9.65 -0.87 -22.24
N LEU A 157 8.61 -0.58 -23.02
CA LEU A 157 7.29 -1.10 -22.77
C LEU A 157 7.23 -2.61 -22.91
N ASN A 158 6.49 -3.28 -22.05
CA ASN A 158 6.15 -4.68 -22.24
C ASN A 158 5.29 -4.85 -23.49
N THR A 159 5.56 -5.88 -24.28
CA THR A 159 4.60 -6.37 -25.28
C THR A 159 3.32 -6.86 -24.60
N GLU A 160 2.26 -7.11 -25.36
CA GLU A 160 1.02 -7.71 -24.82
C GLU A 160 1.28 -9.08 -24.20
N GLU A 161 2.14 -9.89 -24.81
CA GLU A 161 2.50 -11.22 -24.32
C GLU A 161 3.25 -11.14 -22.99
N GLU A 162 4.25 -10.25 -22.88
CA GLU A 162 4.99 -10.02 -21.63
C GLU A 162 4.09 -9.49 -20.52
N ALA A 163 3.20 -8.55 -20.85
CA ALA A 163 2.25 -7.99 -19.89
C ALA A 163 1.27 -9.05 -19.38
N LEU A 164 0.81 -9.94 -20.26
CA LEU A 164 -0.05 -11.06 -19.90
C LEU A 164 0.69 -12.09 -19.03
N ASP A 165 1.96 -12.39 -19.34
CA ASP A 165 2.78 -13.27 -18.52
C ASP A 165 3.02 -12.70 -17.11
N ILE A 166 3.34 -11.41 -17.02
CA ILE A 166 3.44 -10.67 -15.75
C ILE A 166 2.13 -10.77 -14.97
N TRP A 167 1.00 -10.52 -15.63
CA TRP A 167 -0.32 -10.59 -15.02
C TRP A 167 -0.62 -11.96 -14.45
N LYS A 168 -0.42 -13.02 -15.22
CA LYS A 168 -0.66 -14.41 -14.79
C LYS A 168 0.15 -14.80 -13.56
N LYS A 169 1.38 -14.33 -13.45
CA LYS A 169 2.32 -14.63 -12.36
C LYS A 169 2.20 -13.69 -11.15
N CYS A 170 1.49 -12.57 -11.28
CA CYS A 170 1.44 -11.54 -10.25
C CYS A 170 0.47 -11.91 -9.13
N TRP A 171 1.00 -12.18 -7.93
CA TRP A 171 0.16 -12.47 -6.77
C TRP A 171 -0.65 -11.27 -6.28
N LEU A 172 -0.22 -10.04 -6.60
CA LEU A 172 -0.90 -8.82 -6.14
C LEU A 172 -2.31 -8.69 -6.72
N LYS A 173 -2.53 -9.16 -7.96
CA LYS A 173 -3.85 -9.14 -8.62
C LYS A 173 -4.93 -9.94 -7.88
N ASP A 174 -4.50 -10.97 -7.12
CA ASP A 174 -5.40 -11.87 -6.39
C ASP A 174 -5.51 -11.50 -4.90
N SER A 175 -4.62 -10.64 -4.40
CA SER A 175 -4.49 -10.35 -2.97
C SER A 175 -4.85 -8.92 -2.59
N ALA A 176 -4.97 -8.01 -3.54
CA ALA A 176 -5.22 -6.61 -3.26
C ALA A 176 -6.04 -5.93 -4.37
N ILE A 177 -7.06 -5.22 -3.94
CA ILE A 177 -7.76 -4.21 -4.70
C ILE A 177 -7.48 -2.84 -4.08
N ALA A 178 -7.73 -1.76 -4.79
CA ALA A 178 -7.67 -0.42 -4.22
C ALA A 178 -8.90 0.39 -4.59
N ILE A 179 -9.29 1.29 -3.70
CA ILE A 179 -10.24 2.36 -3.97
C ILE A 179 -9.55 3.69 -3.72
N TYR A 180 -9.77 4.65 -4.60
CA TYR A 180 -9.28 6.01 -4.45
C TYR A 180 -10.01 6.95 -5.42
N GLY A 181 -10.39 8.13 -4.93
CA GLY A 181 -10.92 9.19 -5.76
C GLY A 181 -12.15 8.81 -6.57
N GLY A 182 -13.07 8.04 -6.01
CA GLY A 182 -14.30 7.59 -6.67
C GLY A 182 -14.13 6.37 -7.59
N HIS A 183 -12.99 5.70 -7.55
CA HIS A 183 -12.70 4.58 -8.46
C HIS A 183 -12.22 3.34 -7.73
N PHE A 184 -12.58 2.19 -8.31
CA PHE A 184 -12.05 0.89 -7.98
C PHE A 184 -10.93 0.51 -8.95
N TYR A 185 -9.85 -0.05 -8.41
CA TYR A 185 -8.69 -0.54 -9.17
C TYR A 185 -8.38 -1.98 -8.77
N ARG A 186 -8.24 -2.87 -9.75
CA ARG A 186 -7.80 -4.25 -9.49
C ARG A 186 -6.33 -4.33 -9.05
N CYS A 187 -5.53 -3.34 -9.42
CA CYS A 187 -4.15 -3.21 -8.98
C CYS A 187 -3.90 -1.82 -8.39
N PRO A 188 -3.45 -1.72 -7.13
CA PRO A 188 -3.18 -0.42 -6.51
C PRO A 188 -2.08 0.38 -7.20
N MET A 189 -1.24 -0.27 -8.02
CA MET A 189 -0.17 0.41 -8.76
C MET A 189 -0.68 1.21 -9.95
N THR A 190 -1.87 0.92 -10.46
CA THR A 190 -2.48 1.68 -11.57
C THR A 190 -2.65 3.16 -11.21
N TYR A 191 -3.27 3.41 -10.05
CA TYR A 191 -3.46 4.78 -9.56
C TYR A 191 -2.12 5.52 -9.40
N VAL A 192 -1.14 4.87 -8.75
CA VAL A 192 0.19 5.47 -8.50
C VAL A 192 0.89 5.85 -9.81
N LYS A 193 0.80 5.00 -10.84
CA LYS A 193 1.37 5.27 -12.17
C LYS A 193 0.64 6.40 -12.88
N ALA A 194 -0.69 6.36 -12.92
CA ALA A 194 -1.49 7.42 -13.51
C ALA A 194 -1.16 8.79 -12.91
N LYS A 195 -1.07 8.88 -11.57
CA LYS A 195 -0.69 10.10 -10.88
C LYS A 195 0.75 10.55 -11.18
N LEU A 196 1.68 9.62 -11.33
CA LEU A 196 3.06 9.96 -11.67
C LEU A 196 3.13 10.64 -13.04
N TYR A 197 2.45 10.10 -14.05
CA TYR A 197 2.38 10.70 -15.38
C TYR A 197 1.68 12.07 -15.33
N GLU A 198 0.51 12.15 -14.68
CA GLU A 198 -0.23 13.40 -14.51
C GLU A 198 0.65 14.51 -13.89
N GLN A 199 1.34 14.22 -12.81
CA GLN A 199 2.13 15.21 -12.07
C GLN A 199 3.45 15.57 -12.76
N SER A 200 3.98 14.70 -13.60
CA SER A 200 5.18 14.96 -14.38
C SER A 200 4.90 15.79 -15.63
N GLY A 201 3.63 15.87 -16.06
CA GLY A 201 3.26 16.49 -17.33
C GLY A 201 3.67 15.70 -18.58
N ILE A 202 4.05 14.43 -18.38
CA ILE A 202 4.39 13.52 -19.47
C ILE A 202 3.12 12.76 -19.86
N GLU A 203 2.85 12.65 -21.14
CA GLU A 203 1.70 11.88 -21.64
C GLU A 203 1.92 10.38 -21.36
N PRO A 204 0.94 9.70 -20.73
CA PRO A 204 1.08 8.28 -20.47
C PRO A 204 1.02 7.48 -21.77
N PRO A 205 1.80 6.39 -21.91
CA PRO A 205 1.80 5.56 -23.11
C PRO A 205 0.50 4.78 -23.32
N PHE A 206 -0.35 4.73 -22.30
CA PHE A 206 -1.63 4.03 -22.28
C PHE A 206 -2.68 4.82 -21.51
N ASP A 207 -3.92 4.57 -21.86
CA ASP A 207 -5.08 5.11 -21.14
C ASP A 207 -5.34 4.31 -19.86
N PHE A 208 -4.74 4.72 -18.76
CA PHE A 208 -4.93 4.09 -17.45
C PHE A 208 -6.37 4.19 -16.91
N SER A 209 -7.23 5.04 -17.49
CA SER A 209 -8.63 5.10 -17.10
C SER A 209 -9.38 3.81 -17.40
N LYS A 210 -8.90 3.01 -18.37
CA LYS A 210 -9.45 1.68 -18.68
C LYS A 210 -9.22 0.63 -17.58
N ASP A 211 -8.26 0.89 -16.68
CA ASP A 211 -7.96 0.04 -15.54
C ASP A 211 -8.72 0.48 -14.27
N ALA A 212 -9.58 1.49 -14.38
CA ALA A 212 -10.34 2.07 -13.30
C ALA A 212 -11.84 1.91 -13.52
N ILE A 213 -12.59 1.53 -12.49
CA ILE A 213 -14.05 1.45 -12.54
C ILE A 213 -14.62 2.53 -11.64
N PRO A 214 -15.41 3.48 -12.17
CA PRO A 214 -16.11 4.45 -11.34
C PRO A 214 -17.06 3.75 -10.36
N LEU A 215 -16.98 4.11 -9.06
CA LEU A 215 -17.76 3.46 -8.00
C LEU A 215 -19.21 3.92 -7.93
N HIS A 216 -19.54 5.07 -8.55
CA HIS A 216 -20.82 5.76 -8.37
C HIS A 216 -21.74 5.70 -9.58
N GLN A 217 -21.69 4.61 -10.35
CA GLN A 217 -22.56 4.38 -11.50
C GLN A 217 -23.43 3.12 -11.30
N GLU A 218 -24.53 3.02 -12.05
CA GLU A 218 -25.52 1.95 -11.85
C GLU A 218 -24.99 0.54 -12.06
N ASN A 219 -24.09 0.34 -13.02
CA ASN A 219 -23.56 -0.96 -13.40
C ASN A 219 -22.20 -1.30 -12.72
N THR A 220 -21.80 -0.57 -11.69
CA THR A 220 -20.50 -0.74 -11.00
C THR A 220 -20.25 -2.19 -10.58
N GLY A 221 -21.25 -2.86 -10.00
CA GLY A 221 -21.09 -4.25 -9.54
C GLY A 221 -20.79 -5.24 -10.67
N GLU A 222 -21.44 -5.07 -11.82
CA GLU A 222 -21.18 -5.88 -13.01
C GLU A 222 -19.78 -5.62 -13.57
N LEU A 223 -19.38 -4.36 -13.66
CA LEU A 223 -18.06 -3.97 -14.14
C LEU A 223 -16.94 -4.51 -13.24
N ILE A 224 -17.10 -4.39 -11.92
CA ILE A 224 -16.14 -4.95 -10.96
C ILE A 224 -16.06 -6.47 -11.12
N LYS A 225 -17.20 -7.16 -11.20
CA LYS A 225 -17.23 -8.60 -11.41
C LYS A 225 -16.49 -9.00 -12.69
N ASN A 226 -16.81 -8.36 -13.82
CA ASN A 226 -16.16 -8.61 -15.10
C ASN A 226 -14.65 -8.37 -15.05
N MET A 227 -14.21 -7.29 -14.37
CA MET A 227 -12.78 -6.99 -14.18
C MET A 227 -12.11 -8.05 -13.29
N MET A 228 -12.75 -8.51 -12.22
CA MET A 228 -12.21 -9.51 -11.32
C MET A 228 -12.13 -10.91 -11.94
N GLU A 229 -13.05 -11.27 -12.82
CA GLU A 229 -13.09 -12.52 -13.55
C GLU A 229 -12.22 -12.51 -14.82
N SER A 230 -11.77 -11.33 -15.25
CA SER A 230 -10.95 -11.20 -16.47
C SER A 230 -9.60 -11.89 -16.33
N GLU A 231 -9.25 -12.68 -17.30
CA GLU A 231 -7.93 -13.31 -17.44
C GLU A 231 -6.93 -12.44 -18.22
N THR A 232 -7.38 -11.29 -18.75
CA THR A 232 -6.52 -10.36 -19.48
C THR A 232 -5.81 -9.40 -18.53
N ASN A 233 -4.62 -8.99 -18.92
CA ASN A 233 -3.86 -7.98 -18.18
C ASN A 233 -4.51 -6.59 -18.26
N ILE A 234 -4.25 -5.79 -17.24
CA ILE A 234 -4.57 -4.35 -17.24
C ILE A 234 -3.46 -3.55 -17.93
N GLN A 235 -3.78 -2.31 -18.35
CA GLN A 235 -2.83 -1.42 -19.04
C GLN A 235 -1.56 -1.17 -18.20
N ALA A 236 -1.71 -1.04 -16.88
CA ALA A 236 -0.58 -0.85 -15.98
C ALA A 236 0.47 -1.96 -16.04
N CYS A 237 0.12 -3.17 -16.50
CA CYS A 237 1.09 -4.26 -16.70
C CYS A 237 2.06 -3.99 -17.84
N ARG A 238 1.68 -3.14 -18.80
CA ARG A 238 2.54 -2.76 -19.94
C ARG A 238 3.77 -1.96 -19.50
N VAL A 239 3.69 -1.31 -18.33
CA VAL A 239 4.78 -0.51 -17.73
C VAL A 239 5.23 -1.09 -16.38
N CYS A 240 5.08 -2.38 -16.16
CA CYS A 240 5.38 -3.03 -14.89
C CYS A 240 6.40 -4.16 -15.05
N LEU A 241 7.35 -4.27 -14.11
CA LEU A 241 8.28 -5.41 -14.05
C LEU A 241 7.65 -6.65 -13.39
N GLY A 242 6.42 -6.53 -12.88
CA GLY A 242 5.78 -7.58 -12.12
C GLY A 242 6.30 -7.71 -10.68
N PHE A 243 5.49 -8.33 -9.84
CA PHE A 243 5.82 -8.45 -8.40
C PHE A 243 6.83 -9.58 -8.11
N ASN A 244 6.99 -10.52 -9.04
CA ASN A 244 7.86 -11.68 -8.88
C ASN A 244 9.22 -11.53 -9.58
N THR A 245 9.38 -10.54 -10.45
CA THR A 245 10.54 -10.42 -11.36
C THR A 245 11.40 -9.18 -11.14
N GLY A 246 11.05 -8.35 -10.15
CA GLY A 246 11.80 -7.13 -9.85
C GLY A 246 13.23 -7.39 -9.33
N VAL A 247 14.12 -6.43 -9.52
CA VAL A 247 15.50 -6.47 -9.00
C VAL A 247 15.45 -6.25 -7.49
N ASP A 248 16.09 -7.13 -6.74
CA ASP A 248 16.23 -6.97 -5.29
C ASP A 248 17.19 -5.82 -4.98
N VAL A 249 16.72 -4.86 -4.21
CA VAL A 249 17.53 -3.75 -3.69
C VAL A 249 17.42 -3.69 -2.17
N PRO A 250 18.41 -3.10 -1.47
CA PRO A 250 18.33 -2.94 -0.02
C PRO A 250 17.05 -2.23 0.40
N HIS A 251 16.43 -2.70 1.49
CA HIS A 251 15.23 -2.07 2.05
C HIS A 251 15.61 -0.74 2.72
N ARG A 252 15.44 0.35 2.00
CA ARG A 252 15.75 1.70 2.46
C ARG A 252 14.69 2.70 2.01
N GLN A 253 14.63 3.82 2.71
CA GLN A 253 13.78 4.92 2.27
C GLN A 253 14.44 5.63 1.09
N MET A 254 13.74 5.70 -0.04
CA MET A 254 14.18 6.49 -1.18
C MET A 254 14.01 7.99 -0.88
N ARG A 255 14.97 8.78 -1.34
CA ARG A 255 14.93 10.24 -1.26
C ARG A 255 14.57 10.82 -2.63
N PRO A 256 13.89 11.99 -2.69
CA PRO A 256 13.46 12.58 -3.96
C PRO A 256 14.59 12.90 -4.95
N ASN A 257 15.82 13.05 -4.47
CA ASN A 257 16.99 13.37 -5.31
C ASN A 257 17.81 12.15 -5.75
N GLU A 258 17.39 10.94 -5.41
CA GLU A 258 18.17 9.72 -5.73
C GLU A 258 17.85 9.16 -7.10
N ILE A 259 16.66 9.40 -7.63
CA ILE A 259 16.26 9.02 -8.98
C ILE A 259 15.55 10.22 -9.60
N LYS A 260 15.85 10.53 -10.82
CA LYS A 260 15.13 11.56 -11.56
C LYS A 260 13.77 11.02 -12.00
N ILE A 261 12.76 11.89 -12.07
CA ILE A 261 11.43 11.47 -12.46
C ILE A 261 11.41 10.92 -13.89
N GLU A 262 12.28 11.44 -14.75
CA GLU A 262 12.45 11.01 -16.13
C GLU A 262 13.01 9.58 -16.23
N GLU A 263 13.78 9.14 -15.21
CA GLU A 263 14.28 7.75 -15.11
C GLU A 263 13.18 6.78 -14.65
N ILE A 264 12.07 7.30 -14.11
CA ILE A 264 10.91 6.53 -13.64
C ILE A 264 9.86 6.41 -14.74
N ILE A 265 9.77 7.42 -15.57
CA ILE A 265 8.85 7.51 -16.69
C ILE A 265 9.67 7.23 -17.95
N TYR A 266 9.20 6.31 -18.75
CA TYR A 266 9.88 5.92 -19.97
C TYR A 266 10.11 7.10 -20.90
N ASP A 267 11.35 7.23 -21.34
CA ASP A 267 11.67 8.01 -22.54
C ASP A 267 11.13 7.22 -23.73
N HIS A 268 10.05 7.70 -24.31
CA HIS A 268 9.44 7.17 -25.54
C HIS A 268 10.08 7.82 -26.75
N GLY A 269 11.44 7.95 -26.76
CA GLY A 269 12.18 8.42 -27.90
C GLY A 269 12.05 7.53 -29.13
#